data_ca6c6a3868a4c0e1aa8c3c63fcc15fc9
#
_entry.id   ca6c6a3868a4c0e1aa8c3c63fcc15fc9
#
_cell.length_a   1.000
_cell.length_b   1.000
_cell.length_c   1.000
_cell.angle_alpha   90.00
_cell.angle_beta   90.00
_cell.angle_gamma   90.00
#
_symmetry.space_group_name_H-M   'P 1'
#
loop_
_entity.id
_entity.type
_entity.pdbx_description
1 polymer ?
#
loop_
_entity_poly.entity_id
_entity_poly.type
_entity_poly.pdbx_seq_one_letter_code
_entity_poly.pdbx_strand_id
1 'polypeptide(L)'
;NSKIITDENNKEFKIIKEIAKNRKIKKVTIGNSPGGIKILHHKYQLNNQIVEILFNSKKITLNIPLIGYFQIKNLLMAALAAVNCRVKQSKIFEKIQKIKSVPGRLENIASLYNNSNVILDYAHTPDALEQSLIALTQQFKKKIILVFGCGGERDIKKRSIMGRIAKKYCRRIFVTDDNPRNEDPKKIRKAILTGCKKLGIDIGSREKAIEMAINDLRENEILLVAGKGHETTQDYGKKIINFSD
;
A
#
# COMPACT_ATOMS: atom_id res chain seq x y z
N ASN A 1 -24.89 8.42 19.49
CA ASN A 1 -24.02 9.53 19.07
C ASN A 1 -22.97 9.04 18.06
N SER A 2 -23.30 9.13 16.76
CA SER A 2 -22.38 8.80 15.68
C SER A 2 -21.23 9.81 15.60
N LYS A 3 -20.05 9.34 15.21
CA LYS A 3 -18.86 10.16 14.98
C LYS A 3 -18.25 9.81 13.63
N ILE A 4 -17.66 10.81 12.96
CA ILE A 4 -16.84 10.62 11.76
C ILE A 4 -15.38 10.73 12.18
N ILE A 5 -14.56 9.76 11.78
CA ILE A 5 -13.11 9.78 11.95
C ILE A 5 -12.49 9.93 10.57
N THR A 6 -11.62 10.92 10.38
CA THR A 6 -11.02 11.22 9.09
C THR A 6 -9.68 11.95 9.23
N ASP A 7 -8.91 12.00 8.15
CA ASP A 7 -7.70 12.82 8.02
C ASP A 7 -8.06 14.19 7.43
N GLU A 8 -7.60 15.28 8.05
CA GLU A 8 -7.83 16.65 7.55
C GLU A 8 -7.12 16.93 6.22
N ASN A 9 -6.11 16.15 5.87
CA ASN A 9 -5.43 16.22 4.57
C ASN A 9 -6.12 15.39 3.47
N ASN A 10 -7.26 14.76 3.75
CA ASN A 10 -8.04 14.07 2.72
C ASN A 10 -8.57 15.09 1.72
N LYS A 11 -8.50 14.82 0.43
CA LYS A 11 -9.01 15.68 -0.67
C LYS A 11 -10.48 16.05 -0.45
N GLU A 12 -11.27 15.10 0.07
CA GLU A 12 -12.71 15.26 0.31
C GLU A 12 -13.03 15.86 1.70
N PHE A 13 -12.02 16.29 2.46
CA PHE A 13 -12.25 16.75 3.85
C PHE A 13 -13.25 17.91 3.95
N LYS A 14 -13.24 18.84 2.99
CA LYS A 14 -14.20 19.95 2.96
C LYS A 14 -15.64 19.45 2.87
N ILE A 15 -15.90 18.50 1.96
CA ILE A 15 -17.22 17.88 1.77
C ILE A 15 -17.64 17.13 3.03
N ILE A 16 -16.74 16.32 3.58
CA ILE A 16 -16.98 15.56 4.83
C ILE A 16 -17.34 16.52 5.98
N LYS A 17 -16.65 17.65 6.07
CA LYS A 17 -16.90 18.69 7.08
C LYS A 17 -18.29 19.29 6.97
N GLU A 18 -18.75 19.60 5.75
CA GLU A 18 -20.09 20.13 5.50
C GLU A 18 -21.19 19.12 5.81
N ILE A 19 -21.05 17.89 5.33
CA ILE A 19 -22.00 16.81 5.60
C ILE A 19 -22.10 16.57 7.12
N ALA A 20 -20.98 16.53 7.83
CA ALA A 20 -20.96 16.34 9.28
C ALA A 20 -21.68 17.49 10.01
N LYS A 21 -21.49 18.74 9.55
CA LYS A 21 -22.18 19.92 10.11
C LYS A 21 -23.69 19.82 9.89
N ASN A 22 -24.14 19.57 8.66
CA ASN A 22 -25.55 19.52 8.30
C ASN A 22 -26.29 18.39 9.03
N ARG A 23 -25.63 17.25 9.24
CA ARG A 23 -26.17 16.09 9.97
C ARG A 23 -25.90 16.13 11.48
N LYS A 24 -25.33 17.20 12.02
CA LYS A 24 -24.94 17.35 13.45
C LYS A 24 -24.08 16.18 13.95
N ILE A 25 -23.21 15.60 13.09
CA ILE A 25 -22.32 14.50 13.43
C ILE A 25 -21.00 15.06 13.96
N LYS A 26 -20.55 14.55 15.11
CA LYS A 26 -19.27 14.95 15.71
C LYS A 26 -18.11 14.39 14.89
N LYS A 27 -17.11 15.24 14.59
CA LYS A 27 -15.87 14.84 13.91
C LYS A 27 -14.75 14.63 14.92
N VAL A 28 -13.91 13.65 14.63
CA VAL A 28 -12.62 13.40 15.30
C VAL A 28 -11.58 13.17 14.20
N THR A 29 -10.47 13.89 14.22
CA THR A 29 -9.59 13.92 13.03
C THR A 29 -8.14 13.59 13.37
N ILE A 30 -7.40 13.15 12.34
CA ILE A 30 -5.97 13.34 12.31
C ILE A 30 -5.73 14.75 11.75
N GLY A 31 -5.24 15.68 12.59
CA GLY A 31 -5.07 17.07 12.25
C GLY A 31 -5.15 17.97 13.48
N ASN A 32 -5.69 19.19 13.33
CA ASN A 32 -5.74 20.19 14.37
C ASN A 32 -7.09 20.26 15.11
N SER A 33 -8.08 19.48 14.72
CA SER A 33 -9.42 19.52 15.35
C SER A 33 -9.37 19.01 16.80
N PRO A 34 -10.17 19.60 17.72
CA PRO A 34 -10.25 19.18 19.12
C PRO A 34 -10.58 17.69 19.27
N GLY A 35 -9.88 17.01 20.19
CA GLY A 35 -10.05 15.57 20.44
C GLY A 35 -9.48 14.65 19.36
N GLY A 36 -8.80 15.21 18.38
CA GLY A 36 -8.07 14.49 17.35
C GLY A 36 -6.62 14.18 17.74
N ILE A 37 -5.90 13.54 16.82
CA ILE A 37 -4.45 13.30 16.91
C ILE A 37 -3.75 14.26 15.96
N LYS A 38 -2.81 15.05 16.46
CA LYS A 38 -1.91 15.86 15.63
C LYS A 38 -0.57 15.15 15.49
N ILE A 39 -0.13 14.89 14.26
CA ILE A 39 1.23 14.42 13.99
C ILE A 39 2.17 15.64 14.06
N LEU A 40 3.15 15.58 14.96
CA LEU A 40 4.13 16.64 15.17
C LEU A 40 5.38 16.40 14.32
N HIS A 41 5.94 15.18 14.40
CA HIS A 41 7.11 14.77 13.65
C HIS A 41 6.96 13.36 13.12
N HIS A 42 7.59 13.11 11.97
CA HIS A 42 7.62 11.80 11.34
C HIS A 42 9.01 11.56 10.73
N LYS A 43 9.58 10.37 11.00
CA LYS A 43 10.87 9.94 10.46
C LYS A 43 10.79 8.49 10.00
N TYR A 44 11.24 8.24 8.79
CA TYR A 44 11.44 6.89 8.28
C TYR A 44 12.69 6.25 8.90
N GLN A 45 12.57 4.97 9.25
CA GLN A 45 13.68 4.04 9.50
C GLN A 45 13.52 2.86 8.57
N LEU A 46 14.54 1.99 8.42
CA LEU A 46 14.51 0.89 7.44
C LEU A 46 13.19 0.10 7.47
N ASN A 47 12.87 -0.53 8.60
CA ASN A 47 11.67 -1.36 8.73
C ASN A 47 10.59 -0.75 9.64
N ASN A 48 10.81 0.46 10.14
CA ASN A 48 9.94 1.13 11.09
C ASN A 48 9.74 2.59 10.70
N GLN A 49 8.81 3.25 11.37
CA GLN A 49 8.60 4.68 11.32
C GLN A 49 8.49 5.23 12.74
N ILE A 50 9.21 6.30 13.04
CA ILE A 50 9.06 7.02 14.30
C ILE A 50 8.09 8.18 14.07
N VAL A 51 7.05 8.24 14.90
CA VAL A 51 6.02 9.28 14.82
C VAL A 51 5.83 9.90 16.19
N GLU A 52 6.03 11.21 16.28
CA GLU A 52 5.65 11.98 17.46
C GLU A 52 4.26 12.59 17.23
N ILE A 53 3.34 12.28 18.13
CA ILE A 53 1.96 12.77 18.08
C ILE A 53 1.62 13.60 19.32
N LEU A 54 0.69 14.55 19.16
CA LEU A 54 0.02 15.23 20.25
C LEU A 54 -1.41 14.69 20.35
N PHE A 55 -1.76 14.13 21.51
CA PHE A 55 -3.08 13.63 21.81
C PHE A 55 -3.48 13.93 23.26
N ASN A 56 -4.65 14.55 23.48
CA ASN A 56 -5.11 14.99 24.80
C ASN A 56 -4.03 15.77 25.58
N SER A 57 -3.41 16.76 24.91
CA SER A 57 -2.32 17.62 25.44
C SER A 57 -1.05 16.89 25.86
N LYS A 58 -0.91 15.60 25.52
CA LYS A 58 0.30 14.81 25.79
C LYS A 58 1.04 14.51 24.50
N LYS A 59 2.35 14.68 24.49
CA LYS A 59 3.25 14.20 23.44
C LYS A 59 3.52 12.72 23.65
N ILE A 60 3.41 11.96 22.58
CA ILE A 60 3.64 10.50 22.58
C ILE A 60 4.50 10.17 21.37
N THR A 61 5.61 9.48 21.61
CA THR A 61 6.48 8.95 20.56
C THR A 61 6.14 7.49 20.33
N LEU A 62 5.87 7.13 19.09
CA LEU A 62 5.49 5.79 18.65
C LEU A 62 6.54 5.27 17.68
N ASN A 63 7.03 4.05 17.89
CA ASN A 63 7.82 3.29 16.93
C ASN A 63 6.90 2.27 16.25
N ILE A 64 6.62 2.47 14.96
CA ILE A 64 5.57 1.73 14.24
C ILE A 64 6.20 0.89 13.15
N PRO A 65 6.12 -0.47 13.25
CA PRO A 65 6.74 -1.39 12.29
C PRO A 65 5.86 -1.60 11.04
N LEU A 66 5.46 -0.51 10.39
CA LEU A 66 4.71 -0.52 9.14
C LEU A 66 5.46 0.25 8.07
N ILE A 67 5.28 -0.12 6.81
CA ILE A 67 5.86 0.56 5.65
C ILE A 67 4.84 1.56 5.08
N GLY A 68 5.32 2.80 4.82
CA GLY A 68 4.53 3.85 4.18
C GLY A 68 3.75 4.74 5.15
N TYR A 69 3.87 6.05 4.93
CA TYR A 69 3.25 7.06 5.79
C TYR A 69 1.71 6.99 5.81
N PHE A 70 1.08 6.55 4.72
CA PHE A 70 -0.37 6.36 4.70
C PHE A 70 -0.85 5.28 5.68
N GLN A 71 -0.01 4.24 5.94
CA GLN A 71 -0.31 3.22 6.95
C GLN A 71 -0.34 3.81 8.37
N ILE A 72 0.55 4.80 8.66
CA ILE A 72 0.52 5.53 9.93
C ILE A 72 -0.83 6.24 10.12
N LYS A 73 -1.29 6.94 9.08
CA LYS A 73 -2.58 7.64 9.13
C LYS A 73 -3.75 6.67 9.35
N ASN A 74 -3.77 5.55 8.63
CA ASN A 74 -4.78 4.51 8.81
C ASN A 74 -4.79 3.95 10.25
N LEU A 75 -3.60 3.67 10.78
CA LEU A 75 -3.43 3.16 12.14
C LEU A 75 -3.89 4.18 13.19
N LEU A 76 -3.55 5.46 13.03
CA LEU A 76 -3.99 6.51 13.94
C LEU A 76 -5.50 6.76 13.85
N MET A 77 -6.11 6.64 12.67
CA MET A 77 -7.58 6.67 12.54
C MET A 77 -8.24 5.49 13.26
N ALA A 78 -7.67 4.29 13.13
CA ALA A 78 -8.14 3.11 13.87
C ALA A 78 -7.98 3.29 15.39
N ALA A 79 -6.87 3.88 15.83
CA ALA A 79 -6.64 4.22 17.25
C ALA A 79 -7.70 5.20 17.78
N LEU A 80 -8.01 6.26 17.01
CA LEU A 80 -9.09 7.19 17.34
C LEU A 80 -10.44 6.49 17.41
N ALA A 81 -10.73 5.56 16.50
CA ALA A 81 -11.96 4.76 16.55
C ALA A 81 -12.04 3.95 17.86
N ALA A 82 -10.97 3.24 18.19
CA ALA A 82 -10.90 2.43 19.40
C ALA A 82 -11.08 3.27 20.68
N VAL A 83 -10.41 4.45 20.77
CA VAL A 83 -10.62 5.39 21.90
C VAL A 83 -12.07 5.82 22.00
N ASN A 84 -12.70 6.14 20.87
CA ASN A 84 -14.10 6.57 20.85
C ASN A 84 -15.09 5.42 21.14
N CYS A 85 -14.64 4.17 21.02
CA CYS A 85 -15.34 2.97 21.53
C CYS A 85 -14.99 2.63 22.99
N ARG A 86 -14.43 3.58 23.75
CA ARG A 86 -14.09 3.48 25.17
C ARG A 86 -12.94 2.50 25.52
N VAL A 87 -12.12 2.13 24.53
CA VAL A 87 -10.89 1.38 24.82
C VAL A 87 -9.88 2.31 25.49
N LYS A 88 -9.23 1.83 26.57
CA LYS A 88 -8.24 2.64 27.32
C LYS A 88 -7.08 3.07 26.40
N GLN A 89 -6.77 4.38 26.37
CA GLN A 89 -5.73 4.97 25.55
C GLN A 89 -4.36 4.30 25.75
N SER A 90 -3.96 4.01 26.99
CA SER A 90 -2.68 3.36 27.29
C SER A 90 -2.55 2.00 26.60
N LYS A 91 -3.61 1.17 26.63
CA LYS A 91 -3.66 -0.11 25.93
C LYS A 91 -3.48 0.04 24.42
N ILE A 92 -4.12 1.05 23.82
CA ILE A 92 -4.05 1.27 22.37
C ILE A 92 -2.63 1.60 21.96
N PHE A 93 -1.98 2.58 22.59
CA PHE A 93 -0.63 3.01 22.22
C PHE A 93 0.45 1.99 22.55
N GLU A 94 0.26 1.16 23.58
CA GLU A 94 1.12 -0.01 23.81
C GLU A 94 1.01 -1.03 22.68
N LYS A 95 -0.20 -1.33 22.21
CA LYS A 95 -0.43 -2.32 21.16
C LYS A 95 0.01 -1.83 19.77
N ILE A 96 -0.09 -0.54 19.49
CA ILE A 96 0.36 0.06 18.23
C ILE A 96 1.83 -0.25 17.95
N GLN A 97 2.69 -0.25 18.94
CA GLN A 97 4.12 -0.53 18.76
C GLN A 97 4.44 -2.02 18.53
N LYS A 98 3.47 -2.89 18.78
CA LYS A 98 3.57 -4.35 18.61
C LYS A 98 2.76 -4.85 17.40
N ILE A 99 2.19 -3.93 16.61
CA ILE A 99 1.37 -4.31 15.47
C ILE A 99 2.24 -4.93 14.37
N LYS A 100 1.71 -5.94 13.71
CA LYS A 100 2.34 -6.52 12.52
C LYS A 100 1.70 -5.93 11.27
N SER A 101 2.42 -5.97 10.14
CA SER A 101 1.83 -5.66 8.84
C SER A 101 0.62 -6.56 8.57
N VAL A 102 -0.38 -6.01 7.92
CA VAL A 102 -1.49 -6.82 7.41
C VAL A 102 -0.97 -7.64 6.24
N PRO A 103 -1.23 -8.96 6.17
CA PRO A 103 -0.78 -9.80 5.07
C PRO A 103 -1.09 -9.18 3.70
N GLY A 104 -0.08 -9.12 2.83
CA GLY A 104 -0.19 -8.53 1.49
C GLY A 104 -0.48 -7.02 1.44
N ARG A 105 -0.11 -6.24 2.47
CA ARG A 105 -0.25 -4.77 2.52
C ARG A 105 1.08 -4.12 2.82
N LEU A 106 1.90 -3.85 1.80
CA LEU A 106 3.30 -3.46 1.94
C LEU A 106 4.03 -4.34 2.96
N GLU A 107 3.80 -5.62 2.89
CA GLU A 107 4.36 -6.62 3.79
C GLU A 107 5.78 -6.96 3.35
N ASN A 108 6.77 -6.74 4.22
CA ASN A 108 8.13 -7.21 3.98
C ASN A 108 8.21 -8.70 4.32
N ILE A 109 8.23 -9.56 3.29
CA ILE A 109 8.26 -11.02 3.45
C ILE A 109 9.67 -11.58 3.53
N ALA A 110 10.66 -10.88 2.98
CA ALA A 110 12.06 -11.29 3.05
C ALA A 110 13.00 -10.08 3.02
N SER A 111 14.02 -10.14 3.88
CA SER A 111 15.18 -9.25 3.84
C SER A 111 16.40 -10.11 3.52
N LEU A 112 17.01 -9.87 2.38
CA LEU A 112 18.12 -10.67 1.88
C LEU A 112 19.46 -10.14 2.39
N TYR A 113 20.48 -11.02 2.44
CA TYR A 113 21.85 -10.67 2.92
C TYR A 113 22.55 -9.61 2.05
N ASN A 114 22.13 -9.40 0.80
CA ASN A 114 22.57 -8.30 -0.06
C ASN A 114 21.86 -6.97 0.25
N ASN A 115 21.22 -6.84 1.41
CA ASN A 115 20.46 -5.68 1.86
C ASN A 115 19.25 -5.32 0.96
N SER A 116 18.73 -6.27 0.18
CA SER A 116 17.52 -6.13 -0.61
C SER A 116 16.30 -6.62 0.15
N ASN A 117 15.11 -6.14 -0.23
CA ASN A 117 13.86 -6.51 0.41
C ASN A 117 12.85 -7.01 -0.63
N VAL A 118 12.08 -8.01 -0.28
CA VAL A 118 10.93 -8.49 -1.05
C VAL A 118 9.65 -8.09 -0.33
N ILE A 119 8.81 -7.32 -1.00
CA ILE A 119 7.60 -6.73 -0.42
C ILE A 119 6.39 -7.14 -1.24
N LEU A 120 5.36 -7.63 -0.55
CA LEU A 120 4.05 -7.93 -1.14
C LEU A 120 3.06 -6.79 -0.92
N ASP A 121 2.24 -6.51 -1.94
CA ASP A 121 1.16 -5.55 -1.82
C ASP A 121 -0.06 -5.93 -2.67
N TYR A 122 -1.23 -5.55 -2.19
CA TYR A 122 -2.51 -5.74 -2.87
C TYR A 122 -2.82 -4.63 -3.89
N ALA A 123 -1.93 -3.68 -4.12
CA ALA A 123 -2.14 -2.54 -5.01
C ALA A 123 -2.48 -2.98 -6.44
N HIS A 124 -3.74 -2.84 -6.82
CA HIS A 124 -4.30 -3.27 -8.11
C HIS A 124 -5.04 -2.13 -8.85
N THR A 125 -4.93 -0.90 -8.37
CA THR A 125 -5.45 0.33 -9.01
C THR A 125 -4.30 1.30 -9.26
N PRO A 126 -4.43 2.26 -10.20
CA PRO A 126 -3.40 3.26 -10.47
C PRO A 126 -2.97 4.03 -9.21
N ASP A 127 -3.92 4.55 -8.45
CA ASP A 127 -3.65 5.32 -7.24
C ASP A 127 -2.95 4.47 -6.17
N ALA A 128 -3.45 3.25 -5.91
CA ALA A 128 -2.84 2.36 -4.93
C ALA A 128 -1.40 1.99 -5.32
N LEU A 129 -1.14 1.66 -6.59
CA LEU A 129 0.21 1.35 -7.08
C LEU A 129 1.15 2.54 -6.93
N GLU A 130 0.69 3.76 -7.29
CA GLU A 130 1.51 4.96 -7.13
C GLU A 130 1.82 5.25 -5.67
N GLN A 131 0.84 5.14 -4.77
CA GLN A 131 1.05 5.33 -3.33
C GLN A 131 2.02 4.31 -2.75
N SER A 132 1.95 3.04 -3.14
CA SER A 132 2.89 2.01 -2.70
C SER A 132 4.31 2.29 -3.19
N LEU A 133 4.49 2.67 -4.45
CA LEU A 133 5.79 3.02 -5.01
C LEU A 133 6.39 4.28 -4.37
N ILE A 134 5.58 5.31 -4.11
CA ILE A 134 5.99 6.51 -3.37
C ILE A 134 6.44 6.14 -1.96
N ALA A 135 5.65 5.33 -1.25
CA ALA A 135 5.96 4.91 0.11
C ALA A 135 7.31 4.18 0.19
N LEU A 136 7.56 3.22 -0.72
CA LEU A 136 8.82 2.49 -0.78
C LEU A 136 10.00 3.41 -1.12
N THR A 137 9.83 4.30 -2.10
CA THR A 137 10.86 5.26 -2.49
C THR A 137 11.23 6.18 -1.33
N GLN A 138 10.24 6.69 -0.58
CA GLN A 138 10.48 7.60 0.54
C GLN A 138 11.12 6.91 1.73
N GLN A 139 10.67 5.70 2.07
CA GLN A 139 11.15 4.99 3.25
C GLN A 139 12.53 4.38 3.06
N PHE A 140 12.77 3.72 1.94
CA PHE A 140 14.00 2.96 1.72
C PHE A 140 15.03 3.72 0.90
N LYS A 141 14.64 4.69 0.06
CA LYS A 141 15.53 5.41 -0.87
C LYS A 141 16.33 4.47 -1.80
N LYS A 142 15.73 3.34 -2.15
CA LYS A 142 16.31 2.28 -2.97
C LYS A 142 15.64 2.23 -4.35
N LYS A 143 16.32 1.64 -5.33
CA LYS A 143 15.70 1.33 -6.64
C LYS A 143 14.68 0.20 -6.50
N ILE A 144 13.62 0.26 -7.30
CA ILE A 144 12.52 -0.70 -7.24
C ILE A 144 12.47 -1.52 -8.51
N ILE A 145 12.34 -2.84 -8.36
CA ILE A 145 11.87 -3.77 -9.38
C ILE A 145 10.41 -4.08 -9.05
N LEU A 146 9.56 -4.13 -10.07
CA LEU A 146 8.13 -4.38 -9.90
C LEU A 146 7.69 -5.61 -10.68
N VAL A 147 6.97 -6.51 -10.03
CA VAL A 147 6.17 -7.57 -10.65
C VAL A 147 4.70 -7.23 -10.45
N PHE A 148 3.93 -7.11 -11.54
CA PHE A 148 2.49 -6.88 -11.44
C PHE A 148 1.73 -7.28 -12.69
N GLY A 149 0.43 -7.47 -12.53
CA GLY A 149 -0.54 -7.67 -13.60
C GLY A 149 -1.82 -6.86 -13.38
N CYS A 150 -2.79 -7.08 -14.25
CA CYS A 150 -4.13 -6.53 -14.10
C CYS A 150 -5.16 -7.63 -14.31
N GLY A 151 -6.25 -7.58 -13.52
CA GLY A 151 -7.39 -8.47 -13.72
C GLY A 151 -8.12 -8.21 -15.04
N GLY A 152 -8.64 -9.29 -15.64
CA GLY A 152 -9.59 -9.25 -16.73
C GLY A 152 -10.99 -8.85 -16.26
N GLU A 153 -11.88 -8.49 -17.19
CA GLU A 153 -13.27 -8.06 -16.91
C GLU A 153 -13.34 -6.91 -15.90
N ARG A 154 -12.37 -6.00 -15.99
CA ARG A 154 -12.21 -4.82 -15.15
C ARG A 154 -11.88 -3.61 -16.02
N ASP A 155 -11.72 -2.45 -15.41
CA ASP A 155 -11.36 -1.21 -16.11
C ASP A 155 -10.10 -1.39 -16.98
N ILE A 156 -10.30 -1.36 -18.31
CA ILE A 156 -9.23 -1.51 -19.31
C ILE A 156 -8.31 -0.27 -19.30
N LYS A 157 -8.87 0.92 -19.06
CA LYS A 157 -8.12 2.19 -19.11
C LYS A 157 -7.02 2.26 -18.06
N LYS A 158 -7.20 1.61 -16.92
CA LYS A 158 -6.18 1.60 -15.85
C LYS A 158 -4.88 0.91 -16.27
N ARG A 159 -4.89 -0.04 -17.24
CA ARG A 159 -3.75 -0.90 -17.59
C ARG A 159 -2.54 -0.07 -18.04
N SER A 160 -2.72 0.77 -19.05
CA SER A 160 -1.65 1.64 -19.55
C SER A 160 -1.25 2.73 -18.54
N ILE A 161 -2.20 3.18 -17.70
CA ILE A 161 -1.93 4.16 -16.64
C ILE A 161 -0.99 3.54 -15.59
N MET A 162 -1.28 2.32 -15.13
CA MET A 162 -0.43 1.59 -14.19
C MET A 162 0.96 1.33 -14.77
N GLY A 163 1.05 1.00 -16.08
CA GLY A 163 2.33 0.88 -16.76
C GLY A 163 3.14 2.19 -16.77
N ARG A 164 2.49 3.35 -16.99
CA ARG A 164 3.16 4.67 -16.91
C ARG A 164 3.63 4.99 -15.50
N ILE A 165 2.81 4.69 -14.50
CA ILE A 165 3.19 4.86 -13.09
C ILE A 165 4.40 3.99 -12.76
N ALA A 166 4.36 2.70 -13.10
CA ALA A 166 5.48 1.79 -12.88
C ALA A 166 6.77 2.31 -13.54
N LYS A 167 6.70 2.80 -14.77
CA LYS A 167 7.85 3.38 -15.49
C LYS A 167 8.49 4.57 -14.76
N LYS A 168 7.70 5.37 -14.04
CA LYS A 168 8.18 6.56 -13.32
C LYS A 168 9.07 6.21 -12.12
N TYR A 169 8.77 5.09 -11.43
CA TYR A 169 9.38 4.76 -10.16
C TYR A 169 10.31 3.54 -10.21
N CYS A 170 10.17 2.65 -11.22
CA CYS A 170 10.86 1.37 -11.23
C CYS A 170 12.02 1.36 -12.23
N ARG A 171 13.08 0.64 -11.87
CA ARG A 171 14.21 0.34 -12.76
C ARG A 171 13.85 -0.73 -13.78
N ARG A 172 13.08 -1.72 -13.38
CA ARG A 172 12.64 -2.87 -14.16
C ARG A 172 11.21 -3.25 -13.80
N ILE A 173 10.45 -3.71 -14.78
CA ILE A 173 9.05 -4.03 -14.61
C ILE A 173 8.78 -5.39 -15.27
N PHE A 174 8.36 -6.37 -14.51
CA PHE A 174 7.90 -7.67 -15.01
C PHE A 174 6.37 -7.63 -15.06
N VAL A 175 5.82 -7.65 -16.26
CA VAL A 175 4.38 -7.64 -16.50
C VAL A 175 3.91 -9.07 -16.68
N THR A 176 3.00 -9.50 -15.81
CA THR A 176 2.56 -10.89 -15.72
C THR A 176 1.04 -11.03 -15.62
N ASP A 177 0.55 -12.26 -15.63
CA ASP A 177 -0.86 -12.52 -15.40
C ASP A 177 -1.22 -12.27 -13.92
N ASP A 178 -2.40 -11.72 -13.71
CA ASP A 178 -3.06 -11.60 -12.42
C ASP A 178 -4.24 -12.59 -12.38
N ASN A 179 -5.46 -12.12 -12.47
CA ASN A 179 -6.69 -12.91 -12.67
C ASN A 179 -7.28 -12.56 -14.04
N PRO A 180 -6.82 -13.14 -15.16
CA PRO A 180 -7.28 -12.76 -16.48
C PRO A 180 -8.75 -13.09 -16.74
N ARG A 181 -9.34 -14.00 -15.98
CA ARG A 181 -10.72 -14.49 -16.15
C ARG A 181 -10.97 -14.97 -17.57
N ASN A 182 -12.02 -14.48 -18.23
CA ASN A 182 -12.33 -14.86 -19.61
C ASN A 182 -11.66 -13.98 -20.67
N GLU A 183 -10.87 -12.97 -20.28
CA GLU A 183 -10.10 -12.18 -21.24
C GLU A 183 -8.79 -12.89 -21.65
N ASP A 184 -8.33 -12.62 -22.86
CA ASP A 184 -7.00 -13.06 -23.32
C ASP A 184 -5.91 -12.38 -22.47
N PRO A 185 -5.12 -13.15 -21.68
CA PRO A 185 -4.10 -12.59 -20.81
C PRO A 185 -3.00 -11.85 -21.58
N LYS A 186 -2.70 -12.25 -22.83
CA LYS A 186 -1.73 -11.56 -23.69
C LYS A 186 -2.18 -10.13 -24.02
N LYS A 187 -3.48 -9.94 -24.28
CA LYS A 187 -4.05 -8.59 -24.54
C LYS A 187 -3.96 -7.71 -23.29
N ILE A 188 -4.19 -8.26 -22.09
CA ILE A 188 -4.06 -7.54 -20.84
C ILE A 188 -2.63 -7.06 -20.66
N ARG A 189 -1.65 -7.96 -20.76
CA ARG A 189 -0.22 -7.63 -20.60
C ARG A 189 0.25 -6.62 -21.64
N LYS A 190 -0.15 -6.80 -22.92
CA LYS A 190 0.16 -5.84 -23.99
C LYS A 190 -0.33 -4.43 -23.67
N ALA A 191 -1.55 -4.29 -23.12
CA ALA A 191 -2.10 -3.00 -22.72
C ALA A 191 -1.31 -2.35 -21.56
N ILE A 192 -0.78 -3.12 -20.63
CA ILE A 192 0.11 -2.62 -19.56
C ILE A 192 1.45 -2.17 -20.16
N LEU A 193 2.05 -2.99 -21.03
CA LEU A 193 3.36 -2.75 -21.65
C LEU A 193 3.41 -1.46 -22.46
N THR A 194 2.29 -1.01 -23.06
CA THR A 194 2.23 0.29 -23.74
C THR A 194 2.63 1.44 -22.82
N GLY A 195 2.32 1.34 -21.53
CA GLY A 195 2.72 2.31 -20.50
C GLY A 195 4.16 2.14 -20.03
N CYS A 196 4.64 0.91 -19.90
CA CYS A 196 5.98 0.58 -19.39
C CYS A 196 7.10 0.94 -20.37
N LYS A 197 6.82 0.96 -21.68
CA LYS A 197 7.79 1.14 -22.77
C LYS A 197 8.95 0.12 -22.63
N LYS A 198 10.22 0.57 -22.79
CA LYS A 198 11.43 -0.27 -22.74
C LYS A 198 11.75 -0.91 -21.37
N LEU A 199 11.10 -0.49 -20.28
CA LEU A 199 11.34 -1.05 -18.95
C LEU A 199 10.52 -2.30 -18.65
N GLY A 200 9.47 -2.57 -19.46
CA GLY A 200 8.55 -3.69 -19.27
C GLY A 200 9.05 -4.96 -19.96
N ILE A 201 8.98 -6.08 -19.25
CA ILE A 201 9.25 -7.44 -19.76
C ILE A 201 7.95 -8.22 -19.64
N ASP A 202 7.54 -8.88 -20.73
CA ASP A 202 6.32 -9.71 -20.80
C ASP A 202 6.62 -11.13 -20.34
N ILE A 203 6.11 -11.52 -19.17
CA ILE A 203 6.23 -12.88 -18.62
C ILE A 203 4.85 -13.36 -18.18
N GLY A 204 4.20 -14.22 -18.98
CA GLY A 204 2.84 -14.69 -18.69
C GLY A 204 2.72 -15.44 -17.36
N SER A 205 3.63 -16.39 -17.09
CA SER A 205 3.66 -17.09 -15.81
C SER A 205 4.09 -16.15 -14.68
N ARG A 206 3.23 -15.99 -13.68
CA ARG A 206 3.51 -15.12 -12.53
C ARG A 206 4.64 -15.69 -11.65
N GLU A 207 4.67 -17.00 -11.48
CA GLU A 207 5.76 -17.69 -10.80
C GLU A 207 7.12 -17.36 -11.45
N LYS A 208 7.24 -17.58 -12.78
CA LYS A 208 8.46 -17.25 -13.52
C LYS A 208 8.81 -15.76 -13.48
N ALA A 209 7.82 -14.89 -13.49
CA ALA A 209 8.05 -13.45 -13.39
C ALA A 209 8.66 -13.07 -12.03
N ILE A 210 8.18 -13.67 -10.95
CA ILE A 210 8.72 -13.48 -9.59
C ILE A 210 10.14 -14.04 -9.50
N GLU A 211 10.35 -15.28 -9.96
CA GLU A 211 11.68 -15.91 -10.02
C GLU A 211 12.71 -15.04 -10.78
N MET A 212 12.35 -14.58 -11.97
CA MET A 212 13.21 -13.73 -12.79
C MET A 212 13.48 -12.39 -12.11
N ALA A 213 12.49 -11.83 -11.43
CA ALA A 213 12.65 -10.58 -10.69
C ALA A 213 13.57 -10.74 -9.48
N ILE A 214 13.51 -11.86 -8.75
CA ILE A 214 14.42 -12.18 -7.66
C ILE A 214 15.85 -12.34 -8.18
N ASN A 215 16.04 -13.04 -9.30
CA ASN A 215 17.35 -13.22 -9.92
C ASN A 215 17.96 -11.92 -10.49
N ASP A 216 17.12 -10.95 -10.90
CA ASP A 216 17.56 -9.62 -11.35
C ASP A 216 17.79 -8.62 -10.19
N LEU A 217 17.45 -9.01 -8.97
CA LEU A 217 17.53 -8.14 -7.79
C LEU A 217 18.99 -7.91 -7.38
N ARG A 218 19.42 -6.67 -7.44
CA ARG A 218 20.79 -6.26 -7.07
C ARG A 218 20.86 -5.86 -5.61
N GLU A 219 22.08 -5.70 -5.12
CA GLU A 219 22.32 -5.15 -3.79
C GLU A 219 21.58 -3.82 -3.58
N ASN A 220 21.02 -3.63 -2.40
CA ASN A 220 20.27 -2.42 -2.02
C ASN A 220 19.07 -2.10 -2.91
N GLU A 221 18.38 -3.09 -3.46
CA GLU A 221 17.15 -2.88 -4.23
C GLU A 221 15.91 -3.42 -3.50
N ILE A 222 14.74 -3.07 -4.00
CA ILE A 222 13.46 -3.59 -3.52
C ILE A 222 12.75 -4.30 -4.68
N LEU A 223 12.29 -5.50 -4.42
CA LEU A 223 11.29 -6.17 -5.24
C LEU A 223 9.91 -5.90 -4.65
N LEU A 224 9.06 -5.23 -5.40
CA LEU A 224 7.63 -5.12 -5.10
C LEU A 224 6.86 -6.12 -5.96
N VAL A 225 6.16 -7.06 -5.34
CA VAL A 225 5.19 -7.94 -6.00
C VAL A 225 3.79 -7.40 -5.68
N ALA A 226 3.08 -6.89 -6.69
CA ALA A 226 1.83 -6.16 -6.50
C ALA A 226 0.65 -6.80 -7.24
N GLY A 227 -0.54 -6.54 -6.74
CA GLY A 227 -1.83 -6.92 -7.33
C GLY A 227 -2.62 -7.91 -6.50
N LYS A 228 -2.02 -9.02 -6.10
CA LYS A 228 -2.68 -10.13 -5.41
C LYS A 228 -2.63 -10.03 -3.87
N GLY A 229 -1.53 -9.53 -3.33
CA GLY A 229 -1.37 -9.43 -1.88
C GLY A 229 -1.57 -10.79 -1.19
N HIS A 230 -2.65 -10.93 -0.42
CA HIS A 230 -2.98 -12.16 0.32
C HIS A 230 -3.81 -13.18 -0.47
N GLU A 231 -4.11 -12.95 -1.75
CA GLU A 231 -4.86 -13.91 -2.56
C GLU A 231 -4.06 -15.21 -2.78
N THR A 232 -4.76 -16.33 -2.69
CA THR A 232 -4.16 -17.68 -2.81
C THR A 232 -4.57 -18.41 -4.08
N THR A 233 -5.21 -17.73 -5.03
CA THR A 233 -5.67 -18.33 -6.29
C THR A 233 -5.41 -17.42 -7.47
N GLN A 234 -5.32 -17.99 -8.66
CA GLN A 234 -5.32 -17.29 -9.95
C GLN A 234 -6.51 -17.78 -10.78
N ASP A 235 -7.36 -16.83 -11.25
CA ASP A 235 -8.58 -17.11 -11.99
C ASP A 235 -8.36 -16.90 -13.49
N TYR A 236 -8.44 -17.98 -14.26
CA TYR A 236 -8.38 -18.04 -15.72
C TYR A 236 -9.77 -18.33 -16.33
N GLY A 237 -10.86 -17.99 -15.66
CA GLY A 237 -12.22 -18.22 -16.10
C GLY A 237 -12.63 -19.69 -15.97
N LYS A 238 -12.30 -20.49 -16.97
CA LYS A 238 -12.59 -21.93 -16.94
C LYS A 238 -11.73 -22.73 -15.94
N LYS A 239 -10.66 -22.16 -15.43
CA LYS A 239 -9.72 -22.82 -14.52
C LYS A 239 -9.29 -21.84 -13.43
N ILE A 240 -9.44 -22.26 -12.19
CA ILE A 240 -8.84 -21.60 -11.03
C ILE A 240 -7.66 -22.46 -10.57
N ILE A 241 -6.51 -21.86 -10.42
CA ILE A 241 -5.31 -22.51 -9.92
C ILE A 241 -4.93 -21.99 -8.54
N ASN A 242 -4.46 -22.85 -7.67
CA ASN A 242 -3.89 -22.44 -6.38
C ASN A 242 -2.54 -21.79 -6.65
N PHE A 243 -2.39 -20.56 -6.23
CA PHE A 243 -1.17 -19.79 -6.38
C PHE A 243 -1.13 -18.65 -5.36
N SER A 244 -0.04 -18.51 -4.66
CA SER A 244 0.26 -17.41 -3.75
C SER A 244 1.60 -16.78 -4.15
N ASP A 245 1.68 -15.47 -4.13
CA ASP A 245 2.91 -14.71 -4.40
C ASP A 245 4.03 -15.02 -3.40
#